data_cd9f8b396231d226e134e98a8513b54c
#
_entry.id   cd9f8b396231d226e134e98a8513b54c
#
_cell.length_a   1.000
_cell.length_b   1.000
_cell.length_c   1.000
_cell.angle_alpha   90.00
_cell.angle_beta   90.00
_cell.angle_gamma   90.00
#
_symmetry.space_group_name_H-M   'P 1'
#
loop_
_entity.id
_entity.type
_entity.pdbx_description
1 polymer ?
#
loop_
_entity_poly.entity_id
_entity_poly.type
_entity_poly.pdbx_seq_one_letter_code
_entity_poly.pdbx_strand_id
1 'polypeptide(L)'
;VFLEVIDKILKIKKCKFFLATGKKNEEQVILNEILDTKYRNFCVPLDKFSIRETLPIIKNCNLSICNDSSFSHLSAALGVKTITLMADTPLIYGNYSSNMFPILPDGEETVGHNTLGKEKINSEKIFNKLIEITN
;
A
#
# COMPACT_ATOMS: atom_id res chain seq x y z
N VAL A 1 5.40 -9.13 -1.33
CA VAL A 1 4.68 -8.45 -0.24
C VAL A 1 3.22 -8.23 -0.59
N PHE A 2 2.88 -7.44 -1.64
CA PHE A 2 1.48 -7.11 -1.95
C PHE A 2 0.62 -8.34 -2.28
N LEU A 3 1.12 -9.30 -3.06
CA LEU A 3 0.40 -10.55 -3.34
C LEU A 3 0.08 -11.36 -2.08
N GLU A 4 1.01 -11.43 -1.14
CA GLU A 4 0.81 -12.12 0.13
C GLU A 4 -0.25 -11.42 0.98
N VAL A 5 -0.26 -10.09 0.98
CA VAL A 5 -1.27 -9.29 1.70
C VAL A 5 -2.65 -9.50 1.08
N ILE A 6 -2.76 -9.47 -0.25
CA ILE A 6 -4.00 -9.78 -0.98
C ILE A 6 -4.53 -11.18 -0.60
N ASP A 7 -3.66 -12.19 -0.62
CA ASP A 7 -4.03 -13.56 -0.24
C ASP A 7 -4.56 -13.64 1.19
N LYS A 8 -3.87 -13.01 2.14
CA LYS A 8 -4.29 -12.98 3.55
C LYS A 8 -5.65 -12.31 3.74
N ILE A 9 -5.87 -11.16 3.09
CA ILE A 9 -7.13 -10.43 3.18
C ILE A 9 -8.28 -11.25 2.61
N LEU A 10 -8.11 -11.85 1.43
CA LEU A 10 -9.17 -12.64 0.78
C LEU A 10 -9.55 -13.91 1.52
N LYS A 11 -8.69 -14.43 2.40
CA LYS A 11 -9.02 -15.55 3.30
C LYS A 11 -10.03 -15.17 4.38
N ILE A 12 -10.11 -13.89 4.75
CA ILE A 12 -10.99 -13.42 5.83
C ILE A 12 -12.14 -12.54 5.33
N LYS A 13 -11.98 -11.88 4.18
CA LYS A 13 -12.98 -10.93 3.67
C LYS A 13 -12.96 -10.86 2.15
N LYS A 14 -14.13 -10.97 1.55
CA LYS A 14 -14.30 -10.70 0.11
C LYS A 14 -14.31 -9.19 -0.12
N CYS A 15 -13.39 -8.68 -0.94
CA CYS A 15 -13.26 -7.27 -1.27
C CYS A 15 -12.67 -7.07 -2.66
N LYS A 16 -12.58 -5.82 -3.10
CA LYS A 16 -11.89 -5.40 -4.32
C LYS A 16 -10.61 -4.64 -3.97
N PHE A 17 -9.60 -4.80 -4.80
CA PHE A 17 -8.32 -4.12 -4.69
C PHE A 17 -8.15 -3.19 -5.89
N PHE A 18 -8.01 -1.90 -5.64
CA PHE A 18 -7.67 -0.92 -6.66
C PHE A 18 -6.15 -0.76 -6.68
N LEU A 19 -5.53 -1.11 -7.80
CA LEU A 19 -4.07 -1.14 -7.96
C LEU A 19 -3.60 0.16 -8.60
N ALA A 20 -3.12 1.08 -7.78
CA ALA A 20 -2.57 2.36 -8.22
C ALA A 20 -1.07 2.24 -8.43
N THR A 21 -0.64 2.27 -9.67
CA THR A 21 0.77 2.25 -10.07
C THR A 21 1.07 3.43 -11.00
N GLY A 22 2.35 3.80 -11.09
CA GLY A 22 2.81 4.72 -12.12
C GLY A 22 2.90 4.04 -13.49
N LYS A 23 3.40 4.81 -14.47
CA LYS A 23 3.48 4.38 -15.86
C LYS A 23 4.89 3.89 -16.27
N LYS A 24 5.83 3.85 -15.33
CA LYS A 24 7.18 3.34 -15.57
C LYS A 24 7.16 1.83 -15.77
N ASN A 25 8.07 1.31 -16.60
CA ASN A 25 8.15 -0.11 -16.88
C ASN A 25 8.24 -1.00 -15.62
N GLU A 26 9.03 -0.59 -14.64
CA GLU A 26 9.20 -1.31 -13.36
C GLU A 26 7.87 -1.44 -12.60
N GLU A 27 7.08 -0.38 -12.58
CA GLU A 27 5.78 -0.37 -11.92
C GLU A 27 4.76 -1.22 -12.69
N GLN A 28 4.83 -1.24 -14.02
CA GLN A 28 3.99 -2.10 -14.86
C GLN A 28 4.33 -3.58 -14.69
N VAL A 29 5.58 -3.93 -14.45
CA VAL A 29 5.98 -5.31 -14.11
C VAL A 29 5.28 -5.77 -12.84
N ILE A 30 5.31 -4.97 -11.78
CA ILE A 30 4.65 -5.28 -10.50
C ILE A 30 3.14 -5.42 -10.68
N LEU A 31 2.52 -4.52 -11.45
CA LEU A 31 1.09 -4.58 -11.75
C LEU A 31 0.74 -5.90 -12.45
N ASN A 32 1.50 -6.27 -13.49
CA ASN A 32 1.27 -7.48 -14.25
C ASN A 32 1.50 -8.74 -13.41
N GLU A 33 2.49 -8.75 -12.53
CA GLU A 33 2.72 -9.85 -11.58
C GLU A 33 1.47 -10.14 -10.73
N ILE A 34 0.73 -9.12 -10.35
CA ILE A 34 -0.53 -9.29 -9.61
C ILE A 34 -1.66 -9.75 -10.54
N LEU A 35 -1.81 -9.10 -11.70
CA LEU A 35 -2.88 -9.38 -12.64
C LEU A 35 -2.76 -10.76 -13.32
N ASP A 36 -1.57 -11.34 -13.39
CA ASP A 36 -1.32 -12.68 -13.95
C ASP A 36 -1.59 -13.81 -12.94
N THR A 37 -2.16 -13.49 -11.79
CA THR A 37 -2.53 -14.47 -10.76
C THR A 37 -4.04 -14.74 -10.72
N LYS A 38 -4.42 -15.74 -9.92
CA LYS A 38 -5.83 -16.06 -9.59
C LYS A 38 -6.57 -14.87 -8.95
N TYR A 39 -5.87 -13.86 -8.44
CA TYR A 39 -6.45 -12.69 -7.78
C TYR A 39 -6.95 -11.63 -8.76
N ARG A 40 -6.68 -11.75 -10.06
CA ARG A 40 -7.08 -10.81 -11.10
C ARG A 40 -8.54 -10.37 -10.99
N ASN A 41 -9.46 -11.29 -10.72
CA ASN A 41 -10.90 -11.00 -10.64
C ASN A 41 -11.29 -10.12 -9.44
N PHE A 42 -10.40 -9.96 -8.47
CA PHE A 42 -10.57 -9.09 -7.31
C PHE A 42 -9.85 -7.75 -7.48
N CYS A 43 -9.08 -7.58 -8.54
CA CYS A 43 -8.21 -6.43 -8.77
C CYS A 43 -8.75 -5.53 -9.90
N VAL A 44 -8.63 -4.23 -9.69
CA VAL A 44 -8.98 -3.19 -10.66
C VAL A 44 -7.74 -2.30 -10.86
N PRO A 45 -7.06 -2.38 -12.01
CA PRO A 45 -5.90 -1.54 -12.27
C PRO A 45 -6.31 -0.09 -12.51
N LEU A 46 -5.55 0.85 -11.97
CA LEU A 46 -5.77 2.30 -12.11
C LEU A 46 -4.68 3.00 -12.93
N ASP A 47 -3.77 2.26 -13.54
CA ASP A 47 -2.60 2.78 -14.26
C ASP A 47 -2.95 3.64 -15.48
N LYS A 48 -4.15 3.49 -16.03
CA LYS A 48 -4.65 4.29 -17.17
C LYS A 48 -5.30 5.60 -16.77
N PHE A 49 -5.61 5.78 -15.47
CA PHE A 49 -6.19 7.00 -14.95
C PHE A 49 -5.12 8.03 -14.60
N SER A 50 -5.46 9.31 -14.72
CA SER A 50 -4.66 10.38 -14.11
C SER A 50 -4.78 10.31 -12.58
N ILE A 51 -3.84 10.93 -11.87
CA ILE A 51 -3.92 11.05 -10.41
C ILE A 51 -5.26 11.68 -9.98
N ARG A 52 -5.69 12.73 -10.67
CA ARG A 52 -6.96 13.42 -10.39
C ARG A 52 -8.16 12.47 -10.48
N GLU A 53 -8.20 11.61 -11.48
CA GLU A 53 -9.28 10.63 -11.68
C GLU A 53 -9.27 9.53 -10.62
N THR A 54 -8.13 9.24 -10.01
CA THR A 54 -8.02 8.25 -8.92
C THR A 54 -8.54 8.77 -7.58
N LEU A 55 -8.60 10.08 -7.34
CA LEU A 55 -8.95 10.66 -6.04
C LEU A 55 -10.33 10.22 -5.52
N PRO A 56 -11.43 10.27 -6.32
CA PRO A 56 -12.72 9.80 -5.84
C PRO A 56 -12.75 8.29 -5.57
N ILE A 57 -11.96 7.50 -6.28
CA ILE A 57 -11.83 6.06 -6.05
C ILE A 57 -11.14 5.83 -4.70
N ILE A 58 -9.99 6.48 -4.47
CA ILE A 58 -9.24 6.38 -3.22
C ILE A 58 -10.10 6.81 -2.03
N LYS A 59 -10.78 7.95 -2.13
CA LYS A 59 -11.64 8.47 -1.07
C LYS A 59 -12.73 7.48 -0.62
N ASN A 60 -13.20 6.63 -1.50
CA ASN A 60 -14.21 5.63 -1.21
C ASN A 60 -13.64 4.26 -0.80
N CYS A 61 -12.32 4.12 -0.72
CA CYS A 61 -11.69 2.91 -0.18
C CYS A 61 -11.79 2.88 1.35
N ASN A 62 -11.88 1.69 1.91
CA ASN A 62 -11.87 1.49 3.36
C ASN A 62 -10.47 1.65 3.96
N LEU A 63 -9.45 1.34 3.17
CA LEU A 63 -8.04 1.32 3.57
C LEU A 63 -7.16 1.51 2.35
N SER A 64 -5.99 2.10 2.55
CA SER A 64 -4.91 2.17 1.56
C SER A 64 -3.65 1.50 2.12
N ILE A 65 -2.93 0.77 1.28
CA ILE A 65 -1.62 0.18 1.58
C ILE A 65 -0.67 0.62 0.48
N CYS A 66 0.30 1.44 0.81
CA CYS A 66 1.18 2.07 -0.17
C CYS A 66 2.64 2.04 0.31
N ASN A 67 3.56 2.02 -0.64
CA ASN A 67 4.91 2.50 -0.36
C ASN A 67 4.86 3.99 0.00
N ASP A 68 5.93 4.54 0.56
CA ASP A 68 6.09 5.99 0.69
C ASP A 68 6.12 6.62 -0.72
N SER A 69 4.99 7.21 -1.08
CA SER A 69 4.70 7.71 -2.43
C SER A 69 3.60 8.77 -2.41
N SER A 70 3.37 9.41 -3.54
CA SER A 70 2.25 10.35 -3.70
C SER A 70 0.90 9.75 -3.28
N PHE A 71 0.66 8.48 -3.54
CA PHE A 71 -0.59 7.82 -3.18
C PHE A 71 -0.79 7.66 -1.67
N SER A 72 0.27 7.46 -0.89
CA SER A 72 0.17 7.42 0.56
C SER A 72 -0.25 8.78 1.13
N HIS A 73 0.34 9.87 0.63
CA HIS A 73 -0.01 11.23 1.03
C HIS A 73 -1.43 11.62 0.62
N LEU A 74 -1.82 11.31 -0.61
CA LEU A 74 -3.18 11.57 -1.11
C LEU A 74 -4.24 10.79 -0.33
N SER A 75 -4.00 9.51 -0.06
CA SER A 75 -4.92 8.68 0.71
C SER A 75 -5.15 9.23 2.12
N ALA A 76 -4.07 9.56 2.82
CA ALA A 76 -4.14 10.15 4.16
C ALA A 76 -4.84 11.52 4.16
N ALA A 77 -4.56 12.38 3.17
CA ALA A 77 -5.20 13.69 3.01
C ALA A 77 -6.71 13.58 2.71
N LEU A 78 -7.13 12.51 2.03
CA LEU A 78 -8.53 12.22 1.77
C LEU A 78 -9.27 11.58 2.97
N GLY A 79 -8.58 11.40 4.10
CA GLY A 79 -9.15 10.81 5.31
C GLY A 79 -9.19 9.28 5.30
N VAL A 80 -8.52 8.63 4.36
CA VAL A 80 -8.42 7.17 4.28
C VAL A 80 -7.31 6.68 5.19
N LYS A 81 -7.59 5.69 6.03
CA LYS A 81 -6.56 5.00 6.82
C LYS A 81 -5.53 4.39 5.87
N THR A 82 -4.27 4.75 6.06
CA THR A 82 -3.18 4.44 5.11
C THR A 82 -2.04 3.74 5.82
N ILE A 83 -1.81 2.49 5.49
CA ILE A 83 -0.61 1.76 5.90
C ILE A 83 0.49 2.14 4.93
N THR A 84 1.54 2.81 5.45
CA THR A 84 2.66 3.30 4.65
C THR A 84 3.88 2.43 4.88
N LEU A 85 4.41 1.84 3.81
CA LEU A 85 5.60 0.98 3.88
C LEU A 85 6.85 1.84 3.78
N MET A 86 7.53 2.00 4.92
CA MET A 86 8.69 2.89 5.07
C MET A 86 9.98 2.08 4.96
N ALA A 87 10.49 1.89 3.74
CA ALA A 87 11.65 1.04 3.49
C ALA A 87 12.99 1.77 3.58
N ASP A 88 13.07 3.00 3.09
CA ASP A 88 14.31 3.76 2.90
C ASP A 88 14.14 5.29 2.90
N THR A 89 13.06 5.77 3.49
CA THR A 89 12.82 7.20 3.67
C THR A 89 12.57 7.52 5.15
N PRO A 90 12.90 8.73 5.62
CA PRO A 90 12.69 9.12 7.01
C PRO A 90 11.24 8.93 7.47
N LEU A 91 11.07 8.38 8.66
CA LEU A 91 9.76 8.02 9.24
C LEU A 91 8.76 9.19 9.22
N ILE A 92 9.25 10.41 9.37
CA ILE A 92 8.39 11.61 9.37
C ILE A 92 7.56 11.75 8.09
N TYR A 93 8.00 11.19 6.96
CA TYR A 93 7.25 11.24 5.70
C TYR A 93 6.03 10.33 5.69
N GLY A 94 6.00 9.33 6.54
CA GLY A 94 4.87 8.38 6.65
C GLY A 94 4.16 8.39 8.00
N ASN A 95 4.39 9.38 8.85
CA ASN A 95 3.89 9.42 10.22
C ASN A 95 3.51 10.84 10.70
N TYR A 96 3.03 11.71 9.82
CA TYR A 96 2.65 13.08 10.19
C TYR A 96 1.12 13.29 10.25
N SER A 97 0.33 12.29 9.96
CA SER A 97 -1.14 12.33 9.96
C SER A 97 -1.69 11.20 10.83
N SER A 98 -2.81 11.46 11.52
CA SER A 98 -3.55 10.44 12.26
C SER A 98 -4.12 9.32 11.36
N ASN A 99 -4.14 9.52 10.06
CA ASN A 99 -4.53 8.52 9.07
C ASN A 99 -3.35 7.68 8.55
N MET A 100 -2.13 7.94 9.00
CA MET A 100 -0.93 7.21 8.57
C MET A 100 -0.49 6.21 9.62
N PHE A 101 -0.21 4.99 9.18
CA PHE A 101 0.21 3.85 10.01
C PHE A 101 1.47 3.24 9.37
N PRO A 102 2.66 3.69 9.76
CA PRO A 102 3.90 3.23 9.13
C PRO A 102 4.23 1.79 9.51
N ILE A 103 4.76 1.04 8.54
CA ILE A 103 5.37 -0.27 8.70
C ILE A 103 6.86 -0.14 8.39
N LEU A 104 7.69 -0.49 9.35
CA LEU A 104 9.15 -0.49 9.22
C LEU A 104 9.67 -1.87 8.82
N PRO A 105 10.85 -1.93 8.18
CA PRO A 105 11.53 -3.19 7.90
C PRO A 105 11.77 -4.00 9.18
N ASP A 106 11.81 -5.31 9.07
CA ASP A 106 12.10 -6.18 10.21
C ASP A 106 13.49 -5.88 10.80
N GLY A 107 13.54 -5.72 12.13
CA GLY A 107 14.75 -5.40 12.85
C GLY A 107 15.09 -3.91 12.92
N GLU A 108 14.32 -3.03 12.27
CA GLU A 108 14.57 -1.58 12.29
C GLU A 108 13.59 -0.89 13.25
N GLU A 109 14.11 -0.01 14.09
CA GLU A 109 13.33 0.89 14.96
C GLU A 109 13.14 2.26 14.31
N THR A 110 14.03 2.63 13.39
CA THR A 110 14.01 3.86 12.61
C THR A 110 14.31 3.55 11.15
N VAL A 111 14.02 4.48 10.27
CA VAL A 111 14.29 4.35 8.83
C VAL A 111 14.79 5.68 8.28
N GLY A 112 15.69 5.61 7.32
CA GLY A 112 16.26 6.74 6.59
C GLY A 112 16.69 6.35 5.20
N HIS A 113 17.24 7.27 4.43
CA HIS A 113 17.59 7.06 3.01
C HIS A 113 18.62 5.93 2.77
N ASN A 114 19.36 5.54 3.79
CA ASN A 114 20.37 4.48 3.69
C ASN A 114 19.92 3.13 4.29
N THR A 115 18.68 3.02 4.75
CA THR A 115 18.17 1.79 5.36
C THR A 115 18.02 0.66 4.33
N LEU A 116 17.57 0.98 3.11
CA LEU A 116 17.40 0.03 1.99
C LEU A 116 16.63 -1.24 2.43
N GLY A 117 15.57 -1.03 3.20
CA GLY A 117 14.86 -2.10 3.91
C GLY A 117 13.73 -2.77 3.13
N LYS A 118 13.62 -2.53 1.81
CA LYS A 118 12.50 -3.02 0.98
C LYS A 118 12.26 -4.53 1.12
N GLU A 119 13.33 -5.32 1.10
CA GLU A 119 13.25 -6.77 1.19
C GLU A 119 12.88 -7.28 2.60
N LYS A 120 12.94 -6.39 3.60
CA LYS A 120 12.61 -6.70 5.00
C LYS A 120 11.21 -6.22 5.40
N ILE A 121 10.43 -5.67 4.48
CA ILE A 121 9.03 -5.32 4.73
C ILE A 121 8.22 -6.62 4.83
N ASN A 122 7.57 -6.82 5.97
CA ASN A 122 6.94 -8.07 6.34
C ASN A 122 5.41 -8.00 6.10
N SER A 123 4.90 -8.89 5.27
CA SER A 123 3.47 -8.96 4.94
C SER A 123 2.59 -9.29 6.14
N GLU A 124 3.12 -10.03 7.13
CA GLU A 124 2.40 -10.33 8.37
C GLU A 124 2.18 -9.08 9.23
N LYS A 125 3.21 -8.22 9.33
CA LYS A 125 3.08 -6.93 10.04
C LYS A 125 2.03 -6.03 9.37
N ILE A 126 1.99 -6.00 8.03
CA ILE A 126 0.98 -5.24 7.28
C ILE A 126 -0.40 -5.77 7.60
N PHE A 127 -0.59 -7.09 7.53
CA PHE A 127 -1.87 -7.72 7.79
C PHE A 127 -2.35 -7.51 9.22
N ASN A 128 -1.48 -7.67 10.22
CA ASN A 128 -1.80 -7.43 11.62
C ASN A 128 -2.19 -5.97 11.87
N LYS A 129 -1.46 -5.02 11.27
CA LYS A 129 -1.82 -3.60 11.33
C LYS A 129 -3.18 -3.31 10.69
N LEU A 130 -3.47 -3.94 9.56
CA LEU A 130 -4.77 -3.84 8.91
C LEU A 130 -5.90 -4.29 9.86
N ILE A 131 -5.75 -5.46 10.47
CA ILE A 131 -6.75 -5.96 11.44
C ILE A 131 -6.92 -4.99 12.62
N GLU A 132 -5.81 -4.51 13.19
CA GLU A 132 -5.83 -3.56 14.31
C GLU A 132 -6.61 -2.28 13.99
N ILE A 133 -6.38 -1.67 12.83
CA ILE A 133 -6.95 -0.36 12.50
C ILE A 133 -8.33 -0.43 11.84
N THR A 134 -8.78 -1.60 11.42
CA THR A 134 -10.11 -1.79 10.80
C THR A 134 -11.15 -2.41 11.74
N ASN A 135 -10.73 -2.86 12.89
CA ASN A 135 -11.63 -3.41 13.93
C ASN A 135 -12.15 -2.32 14.85
#